data_9587f8a44fdec300bb501cd873301e6e
#
_entry.id   9587f8a44fdec300bb501cd873301e6e
#
_cell.length_a   1.000
_cell.length_b   1.000
_cell.length_c   1.000
_cell.angle_alpha   90.00
_cell.angle_beta   90.00
_cell.angle_gamma   90.00
#
_symmetry.space_group_name_H-M   'P 1'
#
loop_
_entity.id
_entity.type
_entity.pdbx_description
1 polymer ?
#
loop_
_entity_poly.entity_id
_entity_poly.type
_entity_poly.pdbx_seq_one_letter_code
_entity_poly.pdbx_strand_id
1 'polypeptide(L)'
;MFIDRRGFVAAGSAALLSGCATTGTRRDQACSALAPVNVDPSRVIRTVAGLRPYRASGFVVRRDPFGDKALVHNYGHGGAGITLSWGSSRMATNLGLPGHNGPVAVIGAGVMGLTTARLVQEAGFPVTIYTAALSPDTTSNVAGGQISPFGHFSEDAVTPEWRAQFAAAMAYSWSRFQLMAGEKYGVRWLPTYEESRRIEPTAYESFMPDWRVLSPADHPFDLENVVRYRTMYVETPRFLRQLTADVLGAGGKILLRRFATPADLGALPEKLVFNCTGIGARDLFGDAELHPVRGQLAVLQPQPEILYAAAGSWGYMFPRLDGILLGGTFERDVWDTTPVPATIDRIVRSHRDFFGSFRCTA
;
A
#
# COMPACT_ATOMS: atom_id res chain seq x y z
N MET A 1 -51.99 14.74 -52.73
CA MET A 1 -52.55 15.78 -51.86
C MET A 1 -51.47 16.17 -50.88
N PHE A 2 -50.71 17.21 -51.26
CA PHE A 2 -49.58 17.70 -50.48
C PHE A 2 -50.09 18.68 -49.44
N ILE A 3 -49.73 18.54 -48.19
CA ILE A 3 -49.93 19.53 -47.13
C ILE A 3 -48.57 20.10 -46.73
N ASP A 4 -48.50 21.42 -47.03
CA ASP A 4 -47.33 22.28 -46.86
C ASP A 4 -47.06 22.60 -45.44
N ARG A 5 -45.77 22.52 -45.07
CA ARG A 5 -45.25 22.88 -43.75
C ARG A 5 -44.64 24.28 -43.82
N ARG A 6 -45.45 25.31 -43.68
CA ARG A 6 -44.96 26.66 -43.34
C ARG A 6 -46.04 27.47 -42.65
N GLY A 7 -45.81 27.88 -41.43
CA GLY A 7 -46.51 28.98 -40.81
C GLY A 7 -46.95 28.70 -39.36
N PHE A 8 -46.03 28.79 -38.40
CA PHE A 8 -46.40 29.24 -37.09
C PHE A 8 -45.40 30.32 -36.63
N VAL A 9 -45.89 31.52 -36.69
CA VAL A 9 -45.19 32.75 -36.32
C VAL A 9 -45.24 32.91 -34.80
N ALA A 10 -44.09 33.25 -34.30
CA ALA A 10 -43.75 33.86 -33.01
C ALA A 10 -44.87 34.53 -32.20
N ALA A 11 -44.99 34.12 -30.94
CA ALA A 11 -45.41 35.01 -29.86
C ALA A 11 -44.41 34.84 -28.71
N GLY A 12 -43.63 35.89 -28.50
CA GLY A 12 -42.60 35.92 -27.46
C GLY A 12 -43.19 35.85 -26.04
N SER A 13 -42.56 35.05 -25.24
CA SER A 13 -42.57 35.21 -23.78
C SER A 13 -41.13 35.13 -23.33
N ALA A 14 -40.54 36.31 -23.12
CA ALA A 14 -39.30 36.45 -22.36
C ALA A 14 -39.58 36.03 -20.92
N ALA A 15 -39.43 34.73 -20.65
CA ALA A 15 -39.26 34.24 -19.29
C ALA A 15 -37.85 34.61 -18.86
N LEU A 16 -37.73 35.62 -18.04
CA LEU A 16 -36.54 35.93 -17.26
C LEU A 16 -36.24 34.70 -16.40
N LEU A 17 -35.37 33.83 -16.88
CA LEU A 17 -34.65 32.85 -16.08
C LEU A 17 -33.71 33.65 -15.16
N SER A 18 -34.25 34.15 -14.04
CA SER A 18 -33.46 34.50 -12.90
C SER A 18 -32.89 33.18 -12.37
N GLY A 19 -31.83 32.68 -13.00
CA GLY A 19 -30.99 31.68 -12.42
C GLY A 19 -30.44 32.30 -11.15
N CYS A 20 -30.92 31.79 -9.99
CA CYS A 20 -30.17 31.89 -8.78
C CYS A 20 -28.84 31.17 -9.01
N ALA A 21 -27.87 31.87 -9.59
CA ALA A 21 -26.49 31.51 -9.44
C ALA A 21 -26.20 31.63 -7.95
N THR A 22 -26.39 30.55 -7.22
CA THR A 22 -25.74 30.39 -5.93
C THR A 22 -24.25 30.44 -6.23
N THR A 23 -23.68 31.64 -6.09
CA THR A 23 -22.24 31.81 -6.00
C THR A 23 -21.79 31.21 -4.65
N GLY A 24 -21.97 29.88 -4.52
CA GLY A 24 -21.21 29.13 -3.53
C GLY A 24 -19.75 29.40 -3.84
N THR A 25 -19.03 29.90 -2.88
CA THR A 25 -17.62 30.20 -3.09
C THR A 25 -16.92 28.93 -3.51
N ARG A 26 -15.89 29.03 -4.35
CA ARG A 26 -15.11 27.85 -4.81
C ARG A 26 -14.63 26.98 -3.63
N ARG A 27 -14.53 27.59 -2.45
CA ARG A 27 -14.24 26.93 -1.17
C ARG A 27 -15.39 26.02 -0.71
N ASP A 28 -16.64 26.43 -0.82
CA ASP A 28 -17.80 25.61 -0.43
C ASP A 28 -17.90 24.37 -1.33
N GLN A 29 -17.53 24.50 -2.62
CA GLN A 29 -17.41 23.34 -3.52
C GLN A 29 -16.28 22.40 -3.15
N ALA A 30 -15.10 22.90 -2.72
CA ALA A 30 -13.99 22.08 -2.26
C ALA A 30 -14.37 21.32 -0.98
N CYS A 31 -15.08 21.96 -0.07
CA CYS A 31 -15.55 21.34 1.18
C CYS A 31 -16.65 20.31 0.96
N SER A 32 -17.56 20.53 0.02
CA SER A 32 -18.55 19.51 -0.34
C SER A 32 -17.95 18.25 -0.98
N ALA A 33 -16.77 18.39 -1.59
CA ALA A 33 -16.04 17.28 -2.20
C ALA A 33 -15.11 16.54 -1.22
N LEU A 34 -14.66 17.20 -0.14
CA LEU A 34 -13.71 16.70 0.84
C LEU A 34 -14.23 16.92 2.26
N ALA A 35 -15.12 16.03 2.71
CA ALA A 35 -15.58 16.05 4.09
C ALA A 35 -14.39 15.88 5.05
N PRO A 36 -14.29 16.66 6.16
CA PRO A 36 -13.28 16.43 7.16
C PRO A 36 -13.49 15.09 7.86
N VAL A 37 -12.39 14.39 8.15
CA VAL A 37 -12.48 13.16 8.97
C VAL A 37 -12.89 13.54 10.38
N ASN A 38 -13.89 12.85 10.90
CA ASN A 38 -14.29 12.97 12.30
C ASN A 38 -13.26 12.22 13.17
N VAL A 39 -12.28 12.98 13.68
CA VAL A 39 -11.21 12.46 14.54
C VAL A 39 -11.57 12.71 16.01
N ASP A 40 -12.36 11.82 16.59
CA ASP A 40 -12.67 11.78 18.00
C ASP A 40 -11.95 10.60 18.68
N PRO A 41 -11.29 10.79 19.84
CA PRO A 41 -10.65 9.70 20.57
C PRO A 41 -11.60 8.53 20.89
N SER A 42 -12.88 8.80 21.13
CA SER A 42 -13.90 7.76 21.38
C SER A 42 -14.18 6.87 20.16
N ARG A 43 -13.79 7.33 18.97
CA ARG A 43 -13.93 6.58 17.71
C ARG A 43 -12.74 5.68 17.40
N VAL A 44 -11.69 5.68 18.23
CA VAL A 44 -10.54 4.78 18.07
C VAL A 44 -10.96 3.37 18.42
N ILE A 45 -11.03 2.50 17.43
CA ILE A 45 -11.43 1.09 17.58
C ILE A 45 -10.24 0.15 17.73
N ARG A 46 -9.04 0.60 17.34
CA ARG A 46 -7.83 -0.22 17.39
C ARG A 46 -6.56 0.65 17.34
N THR A 47 -5.55 0.23 18.09
CA THR A 47 -4.19 0.75 17.97
C THR A 47 -3.25 -0.39 17.59
N VAL A 48 -2.30 -0.13 16.70
CA VAL A 48 -1.39 -1.16 16.20
C VAL A 48 0.02 -0.60 16.01
N ALA A 49 1.00 -1.48 16.13
CA ALA A 49 2.37 -1.19 15.74
C ALA A 49 2.93 -2.34 14.90
N GLY A 50 3.73 -2.01 13.89
CA GLY A 50 4.35 -3.00 13.01
C GLY A 50 5.79 -2.65 12.68
N LEU A 51 6.59 -3.67 12.37
CA LEU A 51 8.01 -3.54 12.08
C LEU A 51 8.24 -3.59 10.57
N ARG A 52 8.57 -2.45 9.97
CA ARG A 52 9.02 -2.43 8.57
C ARG A 52 10.40 -3.06 8.47
N PRO A 53 10.61 -4.06 7.60
CA PRO A 53 11.92 -4.69 7.40
C PRO A 53 12.80 -3.79 6.51
N TYR A 54 13.39 -2.77 7.11
CA TYR A 54 14.14 -1.72 6.40
C TYR A 54 15.57 -2.15 6.14
N ARG A 55 16.05 -1.89 4.93
CA ARG A 55 17.45 -1.96 4.51
C ARG A 55 17.80 -0.66 3.77
N ALA A 56 18.93 -0.06 4.11
CA ALA A 56 19.39 1.16 3.43
C ALA A 56 19.71 0.87 1.96
N SER A 57 20.30 -0.28 1.65
CA SER A 57 20.58 -0.75 0.28
C SER A 57 19.35 -1.32 -0.47
N GLY A 58 18.15 -1.21 0.12
CA GLY A 58 16.91 -1.67 -0.47
C GLY A 58 16.66 -3.17 -0.35
N PHE A 59 15.63 -3.66 -1.02
CA PHE A 59 15.22 -5.05 -0.97
C PHE A 59 16.24 -6.01 -1.62
N VAL A 60 16.20 -7.27 -1.18
CA VAL A 60 17.02 -8.35 -1.71
C VAL A 60 16.17 -9.28 -2.57
N VAL A 61 16.56 -9.41 -3.86
CA VAL A 61 16.13 -10.50 -4.74
C VAL A 61 17.38 -11.15 -5.30
N ARG A 62 17.74 -12.34 -4.78
CA ARG A 62 18.99 -13.04 -5.12
C ARG A 62 18.80 -14.54 -5.02
N ARG A 63 19.46 -15.31 -5.89
CA ARG A 63 19.52 -16.75 -5.82
C ARG A 63 20.89 -17.20 -5.32
N ASP A 64 20.88 -18.01 -4.30
CA ASP A 64 22.08 -18.61 -3.71
C ASP A 64 22.01 -20.14 -3.78
N PRO A 65 23.14 -20.86 -3.93
CA PRO A 65 23.20 -22.30 -3.73
C PRO A 65 22.98 -22.61 -2.23
N PHE A 66 22.25 -23.69 -1.96
CA PHE A 66 21.95 -24.08 -0.58
C PHE A 66 21.96 -25.61 -0.42
N GLY A 67 23.15 -26.18 -0.23
CA GLY A 67 23.36 -27.63 -0.26
C GLY A 67 22.95 -28.20 -1.63
N ASP A 68 22.01 -29.15 -1.62
CA ASP A 68 21.41 -29.74 -2.82
C ASP A 68 20.17 -28.99 -3.34
N LYS A 69 19.91 -27.77 -2.81
CA LYS A 69 18.75 -26.92 -3.11
C LYS A 69 19.18 -25.60 -3.72
N ALA A 70 18.22 -24.91 -4.32
CA ALA A 70 18.32 -23.50 -4.65
C ALA A 70 17.51 -22.67 -3.64
N LEU A 71 18.11 -21.62 -3.12
CA LEU A 71 17.48 -20.64 -2.23
C LEU A 71 17.37 -19.31 -2.96
N VAL A 72 16.15 -18.77 -3.03
CA VAL A 72 15.90 -17.47 -3.63
C VAL A 72 15.39 -16.53 -2.54
N HIS A 73 16.12 -15.48 -2.27
CA HIS A 73 15.74 -14.44 -1.32
C HIS A 73 14.77 -13.44 -1.95
N ASN A 74 13.75 -13.01 -1.19
CA ASN A 74 12.79 -11.97 -1.56
C ASN A 74 12.28 -11.29 -0.28
N TYR A 75 13.06 -10.34 0.27
CA TYR A 75 12.76 -9.68 1.54
C TYR A 75 13.39 -8.28 1.62
N GLY A 76 13.19 -7.57 2.73
CA GLY A 76 13.87 -6.30 3.02
C GLY A 76 13.23 -5.07 2.35
N HIS A 77 11.93 -5.11 2.08
CA HIS A 77 11.22 -4.08 1.31
C HIS A 77 10.86 -2.82 2.12
N GLY A 78 11.29 -2.71 3.38
CA GLY A 78 10.97 -1.55 4.21
C GLY A 78 9.47 -1.27 4.29
N GLY A 79 9.07 -0.04 4.01
CA GLY A 79 7.66 0.36 3.93
C GLY A 79 6.94 -0.02 2.63
N ALA A 80 7.66 -0.50 1.60
CA ALA A 80 7.14 -0.77 0.26
C ALA A 80 6.67 -2.20 0.02
N GLY A 81 6.63 -3.04 1.05
CA GLY A 81 6.30 -4.46 0.86
C GLY A 81 5.02 -4.70 0.06
N ILE A 82 3.94 -3.95 0.33
CA ILE A 82 2.71 -4.05 -0.45
C ILE A 82 2.96 -3.59 -1.90
N THR A 83 3.49 -2.39 -2.06
CA THR A 83 3.76 -1.77 -3.37
C THR A 83 4.55 -2.67 -4.31
N LEU A 84 5.65 -3.25 -3.82
CA LEU A 84 6.60 -4.01 -4.65
C LEU A 84 6.32 -5.52 -4.71
N SER A 85 5.28 -5.98 -4.00
CA SER A 85 5.05 -7.40 -3.75
C SER A 85 5.03 -8.26 -5.02
N TRP A 86 4.27 -7.86 -6.02
CA TRP A 86 4.18 -8.62 -7.27
C TRP A 86 5.45 -8.54 -8.10
N GLY A 87 6.07 -7.37 -8.17
CA GLY A 87 7.26 -7.16 -9.00
C GLY A 87 8.49 -7.87 -8.46
N SER A 88 8.80 -7.73 -7.17
CA SER A 88 9.92 -8.44 -6.57
C SER A 88 9.69 -9.95 -6.55
N SER A 89 8.44 -10.41 -6.33
CA SER A 89 8.10 -11.84 -6.44
C SER A 89 8.24 -12.35 -7.88
N ARG A 90 7.90 -11.56 -8.90
CA ARG A 90 8.15 -11.90 -10.31
C ARG A 90 9.64 -12.05 -10.59
N MET A 91 10.46 -11.12 -10.07
CA MET A 91 11.92 -11.21 -10.21
C MET A 91 12.45 -12.48 -9.52
N ALA A 92 12.00 -12.75 -8.30
CA ALA A 92 12.40 -13.96 -7.57
C ALA A 92 12.02 -15.23 -8.31
N THR A 93 10.79 -15.33 -8.84
CA THR A 93 10.34 -16.50 -9.61
C THR A 93 11.13 -16.66 -10.91
N ASN A 94 11.48 -15.57 -11.59
CA ASN A 94 12.34 -15.60 -12.78
C ASN A 94 13.76 -16.12 -12.50
N LEU A 95 14.27 -15.93 -11.28
CA LEU A 95 15.56 -16.47 -10.85
C LEU A 95 15.47 -17.95 -10.43
N GLY A 96 14.36 -18.35 -9.83
CA GLY A 96 14.23 -19.67 -9.21
C GLY A 96 13.70 -20.74 -10.15
N LEU A 97 12.66 -20.46 -10.93
CA LEU A 97 11.90 -21.45 -11.66
C LEU A 97 12.59 -22.02 -12.93
N PRO A 98 13.42 -21.27 -13.69
CA PRO A 98 14.07 -21.83 -14.86
C PRO A 98 14.91 -23.06 -14.52
N GLY A 99 14.62 -24.18 -15.21
CA GLY A 99 15.27 -25.46 -15.00
C GLY A 99 14.85 -26.24 -13.74
N HIS A 100 13.91 -25.68 -12.94
CA HIS A 100 13.36 -26.39 -11.79
C HIS A 100 12.27 -27.37 -12.21
N ASN A 101 12.23 -28.53 -11.54
CA ASN A 101 11.18 -29.52 -11.68
C ASN A 101 10.71 -29.94 -10.27
N GLY A 102 9.41 -29.99 -10.04
CA GLY A 102 8.83 -30.49 -8.81
C GLY A 102 8.25 -29.38 -7.90
N PRO A 103 7.90 -29.70 -6.66
CA PRO A 103 7.26 -28.78 -5.74
C PRO A 103 8.23 -27.70 -5.24
N VAL A 104 7.65 -26.57 -4.82
CA VAL A 104 8.37 -25.39 -4.38
C VAL A 104 7.97 -25.04 -2.94
N ALA A 105 8.94 -24.70 -2.10
CA ALA A 105 8.73 -24.16 -0.78
C ALA A 105 8.80 -22.62 -0.78
N VAL A 106 7.88 -21.98 -0.05
CA VAL A 106 7.92 -20.54 0.22
C VAL A 106 7.92 -20.36 1.74
N ILE A 107 8.88 -19.60 2.27
CA ILE A 107 9.00 -19.35 3.70
C ILE A 107 8.44 -17.98 4.03
N GLY A 108 7.32 -17.97 4.78
CA GLY A 108 6.56 -16.77 5.18
C GLY A 108 5.23 -16.63 4.44
N ALA A 109 4.17 -16.23 5.17
CA ALA A 109 2.82 -15.98 4.66
C ALA A 109 2.43 -14.49 4.74
N GLY A 110 3.39 -13.59 4.80
CA GLY A 110 3.19 -12.18 4.53
C GLY A 110 2.96 -11.93 3.03
N VAL A 111 2.81 -10.66 2.65
CA VAL A 111 2.52 -10.31 1.25
C VAL A 111 3.57 -10.86 0.27
N MET A 112 4.86 -10.83 0.62
CA MET A 112 5.93 -11.38 -0.24
C MET A 112 5.75 -12.88 -0.49
N GLY A 113 5.50 -13.65 0.56
CA GLY A 113 5.31 -15.10 0.41
C GLY A 113 4.06 -15.46 -0.36
N LEU A 114 2.94 -14.79 -0.08
CA LEU A 114 1.68 -15.04 -0.78
C LEU A 114 1.75 -14.68 -2.27
N THR A 115 2.35 -13.55 -2.64
CA THR A 115 2.50 -13.16 -4.05
C THR A 115 3.53 -14.05 -4.77
N THR A 116 4.62 -14.45 -4.11
CA THR A 116 5.57 -15.43 -4.65
C THR A 116 4.89 -16.78 -4.91
N ALA A 117 4.15 -17.28 -3.92
CA ALA A 117 3.42 -18.55 -4.06
C ALA A 117 2.39 -18.51 -5.21
N ARG A 118 1.66 -17.40 -5.36
CA ARG A 118 0.73 -17.23 -6.48
C ARG A 118 1.44 -17.25 -7.83
N LEU A 119 2.57 -16.57 -7.98
CA LEU A 119 3.34 -16.60 -9.23
C LEU A 119 3.97 -17.97 -9.52
N VAL A 120 4.38 -18.70 -8.48
CA VAL A 120 4.82 -20.10 -8.60
C VAL A 120 3.69 -20.98 -9.14
N GLN A 121 2.46 -20.84 -8.60
CA GLN A 121 1.29 -21.58 -9.07
C GLN A 121 0.87 -21.17 -10.49
N GLU A 122 0.92 -19.89 -10.82
CA GLU A 122 0.65 -19.38 -12.18
C GLU A 122 1.64 -19.94 -13.21
N ALA A 123 2.85 -20.29 -12.77
CA ALA A 123 3.85 -20.98 -13.59
C ALA A 123 3.67 -22.53 -13.63
N GLY A 124 2.63 -23.07 -12.98
CA GLY A 124 2.29 -24.48 -13.01
C GLY A 124 2.96 -25.35 -11.96
N PHE A 125 3.65 -24.78 -10.95
CA PHE A 125 4.34 -25.57 -9.92
C PHE A 125 3.49 -25.73 -8.65
N PRO A 126 3.49 -26.91 -8.03
CA PRO A 126 2.93 -27.12 -6.71
C PRO A 126 3.71 -26.30 -5.66
N VAL A 127 3.01 -25.65 -4.71
CA VAL A 127 3.64 -24.82 -3.70
C VAL A 127 3.19 -25.21 -2.29
N THR A 128 4.14 -25.19 -1.35
CA THR A 128 3.90 -25.26 0.07
C THR A 128 4.46 -23.98 0.73
N ILE A 129 3.64 -23.25 1.43
CA ILE A 129 4.06 -22.12 2.27
C ILE A 129 4.31 -22.66 3.68
N TYR A 130 5.49 -22.39 4.23
CA TYR A 130 5.82 -22.62 5.63
C TYR A 130 5.93 -21.28 6.33
N THR A 131 5.23 -21.09 7.44
CA THR A 131 5.16 -19.76 8.09
C THR A 131 5.11 -19.86 9.60
N ALA A 132 5.70 -18.88 10.28
CA ALA A 132 5.62 -18.75 11.74
C ALA A 132 4.31 -18.10 12.21
N ALA A 133 3.63 -17.33 11.33
CA ALA A 133 2.38 -16.64 11.63
C ALA A 133 1.52 -16.51 10.39
N LEU A 134 0.22 -16.42 10.57
CA LEU A 134 -0.79 -16.19 9.52
C LEU A 134 -1.42 -14.79 9.67
N SER A 135 -2.12 -14.31 8.65
CA SER A 135 -3.02 -13.17 8.79
C SER A 135 -4.07 -13.48 9.89
N PRO A 136 -4.31 -12.57 10.86
CA PRO A 136 -3.94 -11.15 10.86
C PRO A 136 -2.57 -10.81 11.49
N ASP A 137 -1.79 -11.77 11.96
CA ASP A 137 -0.61 -11.57 12.81
C ASP A 137 0.69 -11.38 12.01
N THR A 138 0.59 -10.91 10.75
CA THR A 138 1.77 -10.58 9.94
C THR A 138 1.99 -9.07 9.87
N THR A 139 3.26 -8.65 9.71
CA THR A 139 3.60 -7.23 9.48
C THR A 139 2.81 -6.62 8.32
N SER A 140 2.51 -7.41 7.30
CA SER A 140 1.76 -6.94 6.13
C SER A 140 0.33 -6.50 6.46
N ASN A 141 -0.27 -7.02 7.51
CA ASN A 141 -1.61 -6.63 7.97
C ASN A 141 -1.66 -5.23 8.57
N VAL A 142 -0.54 -4.78 9.16
CA VAL A 142 -0.42 -3.45 9.79
C VAL A 142 -0.13 -2.35 8.76
N ALA A 143 0.31 -2.71 7.55
CA ALA A 143 0.67 -1.74 6.51
C ALA A 143 -0.51 -0.83 6.13
N GLY A 144 -0.23 0.43 5.84
CA GLY A 144 -1.22 1.42 5.40
C GLY A 144 -1.88 1.07 4.06
N GLY A 145 -1.13 0.46 3.15
CA GLY A 145 -1.62 -0.06 1.89
C GLY A 145 -1.61 0.91 0.72
N GLN A 146 -1.07 2.11 0.86
CA GLN A 146 -0.85 3.00 -0.28
C GLN A 146 0.17 2.39 -1.25
N ILE A 147 -0.13 2.39 -2.53
CA ILE A 147 0.86 2.08 -3.57
C ILE A 147 1.66 3.35 -3.84
N SER A 148 2.89 3.36 -3.36
CA SER A 148 3.77 4.52 -3.40
C SER A 148 5.22 4.09 -3.68
N PRO A 149 5.95 4.79 -4.56
CA PRO A 149 7.34 4.47 -4.87
C PRO A 149 8.35 5.06 -3.88
N PHE A 150 7.91 5.63 -2.76
CA PHE A 150 8.77 6.39 -1.85
C PHE A 150 9.03 5.70 -0.49
N GLY A 151 10.12 6.13 0.17
CA GLY A 151 10.37 5.80 1.57
C GLY A 151 10.91 4.39 1.86
N HIS A 152 11.62 3.76 0.92
CA HIS A 152 11.93 2.33 1.01
C HIS A 152 13.42 2.01 1.13
N PHE A 153 14.29 2.96 0.85
CA PHE A 153 15.75 2.80 0.79
C PHE A 153 16.45 4.13 1.07
N SER A 154 17.78 4.12 1.17
CA SER A 154 18.60 5.33 1.21
C SER A 154 19.21 5.59 -0.17
N GLU A 155 19.04 6.80 -0.69
CA GLU A 155 19.51 7.17 -2.02
C GLU A 155 21.01 6.95 -2.21
N ASP A 156 21.79 7.16 -1.14
CA ASP A 156 23.26 7.03 -1.14
C ASP A 156 23.74 5.57 -0.99
N ALA A 157 22.84 4.65 -0.63
CA ALA A 157 23.17 3.25 -0.34
C ALA A 157 22.78 2.29 -1.48
N VAL A 158 22.05 2.76 -2.50
CA VAL A 158 21.59 1.91 -3.60
C VAL A 158 22.45 2.09 -4.86
N THR A 159 22.62 0.98 -5.61
CA THR A 159 23.37 0.99 -6.87
C THR A 159 22.46 1.29 -8.08
N PRO A 160 23.01 1.68 -9.23
CA PRO A 160 22.23 1.82 -10.47
C PRO A 160 21.49 0.53 -10.87
N GLU A 161 22.10 -0.63 -10.66
CA GLU A 161 21.52 -1.93 -10.96
C GLU A 161 20.32 -2.19 -10.06
N TRP A 162 20.42 -1.88 -8.77
CA TRP A 162 19.29 -1.99 -7.84
C TRP A 162 18.16 -1.04 -8.22
N ARG A 163 18.47 0.19 -8.65
CA ARG A 163 17.46 1.15 -9.14
C ARG A 163 16.72 0.61 -10.36
N ALA A 164 17.41 -0.05 -11.27
CA ALA A 164 16.79 -0.70 -12.42
C ALA A 164 15.86 -1.84 -11.97
N GLN A 165 16.28 -2.64 -10.98
CA GLN A 165 15.42 -3.66 -10.37
C GLN A 165 14.18 -3.05 -9.71
N PHE A 166 14.36 -1.98 -8.94
CA PHE A 166 13.26 -1.27 -8.31
C PHE A 166 12.26 -0.75 -9.33
N ALA A 167 12.71 -0.10 -10.40
CA ALA A 167 11.85 0.41 -11.46
C ALA A 167 11.07 -0.72 -12.16
N ALA A 168 11.73 -1.83 -12.46
CA ALA A 168 11.08 -3.00 -13.07
C ALA A 168 10.05 -3.65 -12.12
N ALA A 169 10.40 -3.78 -10.83
CA ALA A 169 9.47 -4.30 -9.82
C ALA A 169 8.25 -3.39 -9.65
N MET A 170 8.47 -2.06 -9.62
CA MET A 170 7.39 -1.08 -9.51
C MET A 170 6.44 -1.15 -10.71
N ALA A 171 6.98 -1.17 -11.93
CA ALA A 171 6.18 -1.22 -13.16
C ALA A 171 5.32 -2.50 -13.22
N TYR A 172 5.89 -3.66 -12.89
CA TYR A 172 5.14 -4.91 -12.88
C TYR A 172 4.06 -4.91 -11.78
N SER A 173 4.40 -4.49 -10.56
CA SER A 173 3.43 -4.40 -9.46
C SER A 173 2.29 -3.46 -9.81
N TRP A 174 2.60 -2.29 -10.35
CA TRP A 174 1.61 -1.29 -10.76
C TRP A 174 0.60 -1.87 -11.74
N SER A 175 1.07 -2.52 -12.80
CA SER A 175 0.21 -3.17 -13.79
C SER A 175 -0.64 -4.27 -13.17
N ARG A 176 -0.04 -5.08 -12.27
CA ARG A 176 -0.75 -6.19 -11.62
C ARG A 176 -1.86 -5.69 -10.69
N PHE A 177 -1.60 -4.64 -9.90
CA PHE A 177 -2.60 -4.06 -9.00
C PHE A 177 -3.77 -3.43 -9.75
N GLN A 178 -3.56 -2.83 -10.91
CA GLN A 178 -4.64 -2.30 -11.74
C GLN A 178 -5.64 -3.42 -12.15
N LEU A 179 -5.13 -4.60 -12.50
CA LEU A 179 -5.98 -5.75 -12.82
C LEU A 179 -6.71 -6.32 -11.60
N MET A 180 -6.26 -5.98 -10.40
CA MET A 180 -6.85 -6.42 -9.12
C MET A 180 -7.79 -5.36 -8.52
N ALA A 181 -7.96 -4.21 -9.18
CA ALA A 181 -8.86 -3.18 -8.70
C ALA A 181 -10.28 -3.70 -8.54
N GLY A 182 -10.90 -3.45 -7.39
CA GLY A 182 -12.24 -3.88 -7.05
C GLY A 182 -12.35 -4.55 -5.69
N GLU A 183 -13.56 -4.95 -5.37
CA GLU A 183 -13.90 -5.46 -4.03
C GLU A 183 -13.21 -6.77 -3.67
N LYS A 184 -13.02 -7.68 -4.64
CA LYS A 184 -12.44 -9.00 -4.39
C LYS A 184 -11.13 -8.91 -3.62
N TYR A 185 -10.22 -8.05 -4.08
CA TYR A 185 -8.89 -7.87 -3.49
C TYR A 185 -8.79 -6.65 -2.58
N GLY A 186 -9.83 -5.82 -2.51
CA GLY A 186 -9.82 -4.58 -1.74
C GLY A 186 -8.81 -3.56 -2.28
N VAL A 187 -8.65 -3.49 -3.60
CA VAL A 187 -7.77 -2.51 -4.27
C VAL A 187 -8.64 -1.39 -4.82
N ARG A 188 -8.39 -0.16 -4.40
CA ARG A 188 -9.18 1.01 -4.78
C ARG A 188 -8.33 2.16 -5.27
N TRP A 189 -8.79 2.86 -6.30
CA TRP A 189 -8.22 4.12 -6.72
C TRP A 189 -8.78 5.26 -5.89
N LEU A 190 -7.91 6.02 -5.23
CA LEU A 190 -8.32 7.20 -4.47
C LEU A 190 -7.51 8.44 -4.89
N PRO A 191 -8.13 9.62 -4.89
CA PRO A 191 -7.38 10.87 -4.91
C PRO A 191 -6.59 10.98 -3.60
N THR A 192 -5.35 11.39 -3.73
CA THR A 192 -4.43 11.62 -2.63
C THR A 192 -4.05 13.09 -2.61
N TYR A 193 -4.14 13.71 -1.46
CA TYR A 193 -3.73 15.09 -1.21
C TYR A 193 -2.52 15.07 -0.29
N GLU A 194 -1.45 15.68 -0.73
CA GLU A 194 -0.19 15.64 0.00
C GLU A 194 0.37 17.05 0.18
N GLU A 195 0.72 17.39 1.44
CA GLU A 195 1.53 18.55 1.72
C GLU A 195 2.91 18.32 1.12
N SER A 196 3.29 19.11 0.13
CA SER A 196 4.53 18.91 -0.59
C SER A 196 5.38 20.17 -0.65
N ARG A 197 6.66 20.00 -0.36
CA ARG A 197 7.66 21.03 -0.64
C ARG A 197 8.12 21.00 -2.10
N ARG A 198 7.82 19.93 -2.82
CA ARG A 198 8.14 19.77 -4.24
C ARG A 198 6.90 20.09 -5.07
N ILE A 199 7.04 21.09 -5.90
CA ILE A 199 6.03 21.52 -6.86
C ILE A 199 6.29 21.00 -8.28
N GLU A 200 7.35 20.22 -8.46
CA GLU A 200 7.73 19.63 -9.75
C GLU A 200 7.49 18.12 -9.74
N PRO A 201 7.07 17.54 -10.88
CA PRO A 201 6.93 16.12 -11.04
C PRO A 201 8.23 15.37 -10.77
N THR A 202 8.12 14.16 -10.25
CA THR A 202 9.26 13.28 -10.00
C THR A 202 9.42 12.26 -11.12
N ALA A 203 10.55 11.54 -11.15
CA ALA A 203 10.76 10.41 -12.06
C ALA A 203 9.69 9.29 -11.92
N TYR A 204 8.86 9.35 -10.87
CA TYR A 204 7.79 8.38 -10.56
C TYR A 204 6.39 8.90 -10.90
N GLU A 205 6.26 10.02 -11.63
CA GLU A 205 4.98 10.63 -11.97
C GLU A 205 4.06 9.67 -12.73
N SER A 206 4.63 8.76 -13.54
CA SER A 206 3.86 7.72 -14.24
C SER A 206 3.06 6.81 -13.30
N PHE A 207 3.44 6.73 -12.02
CA PHE A 207 2.72 6.02 -10.96
C PHE A 207 1.82 6.92 -10.11
N MET A 208 1.64 8.17 -10.52
CA MET A 208 0.81 9.18 -9.85
C MET A 208 -0.05 9.94 -10.88
N PRO A 209 -0.95 9.24 -11.60
CA PRO A 209 -1.80 9.89 -12.59
C PRO A 209 -2.59 11.05 -11.96
N ASP A 210 -2.94 12.04 -12.79
CA ASP A 210 -3.61 13.28 -12.39
C ASP A 210 -2.79 14.15 -11.41
N TRP A 211 -1.46 13.99 -11.39
CA TRP A 211 -0.59 14.80 -10.54
C TRP A 211 -0.71 16.28 -10.91
N ARG A 212 -0.94 17.12 -9.91
CA ARG A 212 -0.99 18.57 -10.06
C ARG A 212 -0.80 19.28 -8.74
N VAL A 213 -0.26 20.47 -8.78
CA VAL A 213 -0.26 21.42 -7.65
C VAL A 213 -1.64 22.07 -7.58
N LEU A 214 -2.20 22.16 -6.39
CA LEU A 214 -3.47 22.82 -6.15
C LEU A 214 -3.25 24.26 -5.68
N SER A 215 -4.12 25.17 -6.11
CA SER A 215 -4.19 26.49 -5.51
C SER A 215 -4.93 26.43 -4.15
N PRO A 216 -4.68 27.36 -3.22
CA PRO A 216 -5.39 27.39 -1.93
C PRO A 216 -6.92 27.48 -2.04
N ALA A 217 -7.45 27.86 -3.21
CA ALA A 217 -8.88 27.91 -3.46
C ALA A 217 -9.46 26.53 -3.90
N ASP A 218 -8.61 25.57 -4.24
CA ASP A 218 -9.03 24.28 -4.77
C ASP A 218 -9.03 23.16 -3.72
N HIS A 219 -8.70 23.47 -2.46
CA HIS A 219 -8.72 22.53 -1.34
C HIS A 219 -9.11 23.20 -0.02
N PRO A 220 -9.68 22.46 0.94
CA PRO A 220 -10.09 23.00 2.24
C PRO A 220 -8.95 23.12 3.26
N PHE A 221 -7.79 22.54 3.00
CA PHE A 221 -6.69 22.43 3.96
C PHE A 221 -6.06 23.78 4.28
N ASP A 222 -5.66 23.98 5.55
CA ASP A 222 -4.85 25.13 5.96
C ASP A 222 -3.36 24.85 5.71
N LEU A 223 -3.02 24.65 4.43
CA LEU A 223 -1.67 24.34 3.94
C LEU A 223 -1.34 25.27 2.77
N GLU A 224 -0.06 25.61 2.64
CA GLU A 224 0.43 26.48 1.57
C GLU A 224 0.59 25.73 0.25
N ASN A 225 1.17 24.56 0.30
CA ASN A 225 1.51 23.77 -0.88
C ASN A 225 0.90 22.37 -0.81
N VAL A 226 -0.08 22.14 -1.65
CA VAL A 226 -0.76 20.84 -1.77
C VAL A 226 -0.63 20.31 -3.18
N VAL A 227 -0.16 19.09 -3.31
CA VAL A 227 -0.24 18.33 -4.57
C VAL A 227 -1.39 17.33 -4.49
N ARG A 228 -2.02 17.10 -5.61
CA ARG A 228 -3.05 16.08 -5.77
C ARG A 228 -2.66 15.12 -6.87
N TYR A 229 -2.80 13.86 -6.60
CA TYR A 229 -2.64 12.78 -7.59
C TYR A 229 -3.61 11.64 -7.25
N ARG A 230 -3.68 10.63 -8.12
CA ARG A 230 -4.40 9.40 -7.82
C ARG A 230 -3.41 8.26 -7.67
N THR A 231 -3.70 7.36 -6.74
CA THR A 231 -2.97 6.10 -6.62
C THR A 231 -3.91 5.01 -6.10
N MET A 232 -3.42 3.78 -6.11
CA MET A 232 -4.16 2.66 -5.57
C MET A 232 -3.89 2.50 -4.07
N TYR A 233 -4.93 2.10 -3.35
CA TYR A 233 -4.89 1.73 -1.94
C TYR A 233 -5.36 0.29 -1.80
N VAL A 234 -4.62 -0.47 -1.01
CA VAL A 234 -4.86 -1.89 -0.76
C VAL A 234 -5.38 -2.06 0.66
N GLU A 235 -6.57 -2.60 0.82
CA GLU A 235 -7.10 -3.02 2.11
C GLU A 235 -6.37 -4.28 2.57
N THR A 236 -5.26 -4.11 3.25
CA THR A 236 -4.28 -5.16 3.50
C THR A 236 -4.85 -6.43 4.16
N PRO A 237 -5.77 -6.36 5.15
CA PRO A 237 -6.37 -7.58 5.70
C PRO A 237 -7.23 -8.33 4.68
N ARG A 238 -7.98 -7.62 3.84
CA ARG A 238 -8.80 -8.22 2.78
C ARG A 238 -7.93 -8.84 1.70
N PHE A 239 -6.93 -8.11 1.26
CA PHE A 239 -5.98 -8.54 0.25
C PHE A 239 -5.25 -9.83 0.63
N LEU A 240 -4.71 -9.87 1.85
CA LEU A 240 -3.98 -11.05 2.35
C LEU A 240 -4.89 -12.27 2.53
N ARG A 241 -6.11 -12.06 3.04
CA ARG A 241 -7.10 -13.15 3.11
C ARG A 241 -7.46 -13.69 1.72
N GLN A 242 -7.66 -12.81 0.73
CA GLN A 242 -7.98 -13.24 -0.62
C GLN A 242 -6.81 -13.97 -1.27
N LEU A 243 -5.57 -13.47 -1.13
CA LEU A 243 -4.39 -14.18 -1.63
C LEU A 243 -4.21 -15.55 -0.96
N THR A 244 -4.47 -15.65 0.34
CA THR A 244 -4.45 -16.93 1.06
C THR A 244 -5.50 -17.89 0.49
N ALA A 245 -6.72 -17.41 0.26
CA ALA A 245 -7.78 -18.22 -0.35
C ALA A 245 -7.42 -18.65 -1.79
N ASP A 246 -6.80 -17.76 -2.57
CA ASP A 246 -6.36 -18.07 -3.93
C ASP A 246 -5.22 -19.11 -3.95
N VAL A 247 -4.28 -19.04 -2.99
CA VAL A 247 -3.21 -20.04 -2.84
C VAL A 247 -3.80 -21.41 -2.52
N LEU A 248 -4.70 -21.48 -1.55
CA LEU A 248 -5.35 -22.72 -1.13
C LEU A 248 -6.27 -23.29 -2.24
N GLY A 249 -7.06 -22.42 -2.87
CA GLY A 249 -7.98 -22.78 -3.95
C GLY A 249 -7.26 -23.33 -5.19
N ALA A 250 -6.01 -22.91 -5.42
CA ALA A 250 -5.14 -23.45 -6.46
C ALA A 250 -4.32 -24.68 -6.02
N GLY A 251 -4.72 -25.36 -4.93
CA GLY A 251 -4.10 -26.59 -4.45
C GLY A 251 -2.81 -26.40 -3.64
N GLY A 252 -2.43 -25.16 -3.29
CA GLY A 252 -1.30 -24.89 -2.42
C GLY A 252 -1.56 -25.31 -0.97
N LYS A 253 -0.50 -25.50 -0.21
CA LYS A 253 -0.54 -25.84 1.20
C LYS A 253 0.06 -24.72 2.03
N ILE A 254 -0.47 -24.49 3.24
CA ILE A 254 0.09 -23.56 4.20
C ILE A 254 0.26 -24.29 5.52
N LEU A 255 1.50 -24.34 6.00
CA LEU A 255 1.87 -25.09 7.21
C LEU A 255 2.51 -24.13 8.23
N LEU A 256 2.01 -24.17 9.46
CA LEU A 256 2.62 -23.45 10.57
C LEU A 256 3.93 -24.14 10.96
N ARG A 257 5.03 -23.49 10.68
CA ARG A 257 6.38 -23.95 11.02
C ARG A 257 7.33 -22.76 11.15
N ARG A 258 8.00 -22.67 12.27
CA ARG A 258 9.09 -21.71 12.51
C ARG A 258 10.42 -22.40 12.21
N PHE A 259 11.30 -21.74 11.50
CA PHE A 259 12.67 -22.14 11.26
C PHE A 259 13.59 -21.30 12.16
N ALA A 260 14.48 -21.95 12.88
CA ALA A 260 15.43 -21.29 13.77
C ALA A 260 16.78 -21.04 13.08
N THR A 261 17.16 -21.93 12.18
CA THR A 261 18.44 -21.88 11.47
C THR A 261 18.26 -22.17 9.98
N PRO A 262 19.20 -21.75 9.13
CA PRO A 262 19.17 -22.14 7.71
C PRO A 262 19.17 -23.66 7.53
N ALA A 263 19.84 -24.42 8.40
CA ALA A 263 19.90 -25.88 8.32
C ALA A 263 18.51 -26.53 8.38
N ASP A 264 17.56 -25.92 9.11
CA ASP A 264 16.18 -26.42 9.18
C ASP A 264 15.49 -26.43 7.81
N LEU A 265 15.88 -25.51 6.90
CA LEU A 265 15.40 -25.48 5.52
C LEU A 265 15.98 -26.64 4.69
N GLY A 266 17.17 -27.10 5.04
CA GLY A 266 17.80 -28.27 4.39
C GLY A 266 16.96 -29.54 4.50
N ALA A 267 16.18 -29.69 5.60
CA ALA A 267 15.30 -30.82 5.83
C ALA A 267 13.98 -30.80 5.05
N LEU A 268 13.68 -29.73 4.29
CA LEU A 268 12.49 -29.64 3.46
C LEU A 268 12.60 -30.60 2.26
N PRO A 269 11.50 -31.21 1.80
CA PRO A 269 11.52 -32.07 0.61
C PRO A 269 11.73 -31.28 -0.68
N GLU A 270 11.34 -30.02 -0.73
CA GLU A 270 11.42 -29.17 -1.92
C GLU A 270 12.87 -28.80 -2.23
N LYS A 271 13.24 -28.83 -3.52
CA LYS A 271 14.58 -28.46 -3.99
C LYS A 271 14.73 -26.98 -4.34
N LEU A 272 13.63 -26.25 -4.43
CA LEU A 272 13.59 -24.80 -4.60
C LEU A 272 12.85 -24.19 -3.41
N VAL A 273 13.52 -23.25 -2.75
CA VAL A 273 13.02 -22.54 -1.57
C VAL A 273 13.07 -21.05 -1.82
N PHE A 274 11.95 -20.37 -1.62
CA PHE A 274 11.88 -18.90 -1.60
C PHE A 274 11.85 -18.38 -0.17
N ASN A 275 12.83 -17.57 0.20
CA ASN A 275 12.86 -16.88 1.49
C ASN A 275 12.10 -15.55 1.40
N CYS A 276 10.89 -15.52 1.99
CA CYS A 276 10.01 -14.36 2.09
C CYS A 276 9.74 -13.99 3.56
N THR A 277 10.73 -14.16 4.44
CA THR A 277 10.56 -14.05 5.89
C THR A 277 10.53 -12.61 6.42
N GLY A 278 10.66 -11.60 5.53
CA GLY A 278 10.64 -10.19 5.95
C GLY A 278 11.74 -9.88 6.96
N ILE A 279 11.37 -9.32 8.13
CA ILE A 279 12.35 -9.00 9.19
C ILE A 279 13.03 -10.24 9.75
N GLY A 280 12.41 -11.41 9.68
CA GLY A 280 12.98 -12.68 10.15
C GLY A 280 14.21 -13.13 9.35
N ALA A 281 14.47 -12.57 8.16
CA ALA A 281 15.69 -12.85 7.42
C ALA A 281 16.95 -12.37 8.13
N ARG A 282 16.85 -11.35 9.02
CA ARG A 282 17.95 -10.89 9.85
C ARG A 282 18.55 -12.03 10.67
N ASP A 283 17.71 -12.68 11.46
CA ASP A 283 18.17 -13.73 12.36
C ASP A 283 18.43 -15.04 11.62
N LEU A 284 17.53 -15.40 10.69
CA LEU A 284 17.61 -16.68 9.99
C LEU A 284 18.81 -16.77 9.03
N PHE A 285 19.22 -15.65 8.41
CA PHE A 285 20.30 -15.62 7.40
C PHE A 285 21.45 -14.68 7.76
N GLY A 286 21.45 -14.07 8.96
CA GLY A 286 22.50 -13.20 9.43
C GLY A 286 22.58 -11.86 8.69
N ASP A 287 21.46 -11.36 8.16
CA ASP A 287 21.46 -10.07 7.46
C ASP A 287 21.46 -8.90 8.45
N ALA A 288 22.66 -8.48 8.84
CA ALA A 288 22.86 -7.40 9.81
C ALA A 288 22.39 -6.02 9.30
N GLU A 289 22.24 -5.82 7.99
CA GLU A 289 21.72 -4.58 7.42
C GLU A 289 20.20 -4.44 7.57
N LEU A 290 19.51 -5.53 7.84
CA LEU A 290 18.06 -5.53 7.99
C LEU A 290 17.66 -5.02 9.38
N HIS A 291 17.08 -3.83 9.45
CA HIS A 291 16.66 -3.15 10.67
C HIS A 291 15.15 -3.04 10.81
N PRO A 292 14.59 -3.18 12.02
CA PRO A 292 13.19 -2.86 12.23
C PRO A 292 12.99 -1.34 12.23
N VAL A 293 11.97 -0.90 11.51
CA VAL A 293 11.46 0.46 11.65
C VAL A 293 10.02 0.37 12.10
N ARG A 294 9.80 0.66 13.39
CA ARG A 294 8.47 0.59 13.98
C ARG A 294 7.59 1.73 13.47
N GLY A 295 6.38 1.39 13.04
CA GLY A 295 5.32 2.34 12.73
C GLY A 295 4.12 2.08 13.61
N GLN A 296 3.62 3.12 14.29
CA GLN A 296 2.43 3.07 15.13
C GLN A 296 1.27 3.77 14.45
N LEU A 297 0.07 3.21 14.56
CA LEU A 297 -1.15 3.67 13.93
C LEU A 297 -2.31 3.67 14.92
N ALA A 298 -3.21 4.66 14.79
CA ALA A 298 -4.56 4.59 15.32
C ALA A 298 -5.54 4.28 14.19
N VAL A 299 -6.56 3.48 14.47
CA VAL A 299 -7.62 3.15 13.52
C VAL A 299 -8.93 3.62 14.10
N LEU A 300 -9.61 4.54 13.40
CA LEU A 300 -10.94 5.00 13.77
C LEU A 300 -12.03 4.11 13.17
N GLN A 301 -13.24 4.22 13.70
CA GLN A 301 -14.43 3.68 13.06
C GLN A 301 -14.49 4.07 11.58
N PRO A 302 -15.01 3.20 10.70
CA PRO A 302 -15.21 3.51 9.29
C PRO A 302 -16.03 4.80 9.08
N GLN A 303 -15.65 5.57 8.06
CA GLN A 303 -16.36 6.77 7.60
C GLN A 303 -16.51 6.65 6.08
N PRO A 304 -17.62 6.10 5.59
CA PRO A 304 -17.81 5.80 4.17
C PRO A 304 -17.78 7.02 3.24
N GLU A 305 -18.08 8.20 3.81
CA GLU A 305 -18.04 9.50 3.13
C GLU A 305 -16.62 9.96 2.80
N ILE A 306 -15.58 9.40 3.45
CA ILE A 306 -14.19 9.77 3.20
C ILE A 306 -13.65 8.97 2.01
N LEU A 307 -13.66 9.60 0.85
CA LEU A 307 -13.25 9.00 -0.42
C LEU A 307 -11.92 9.58 -0.95
N TYR A 308 -11.05 10.01 -0.06
CA TYR A 308 -9.73 10.53 -0.38
C TYR A 308 -8.72 10.13 0.69
N ALA A 309 -7.45 10.15 0.34
CA ALA A 309 -6.36 10.02 1.28
C ALA A 309 -5.61 11.35 1.42
N ALA A 310 -4.97 11.55 2.56
CA ALA A 310 -4.18 12.74 2.82
C ALA A 310 -2.90 12.40 3.57
N ALA A 311 -1.82 13.14 3.29
CA ALA A 311 -0.53 13.00 3.96
C ALA A 311 0.19 14.35 4.08
N GLY A 312 1.02 14.49 5.10
CA GLY A 312 1.79 15.72 5.33
C GLY A 312 2.66 15.61 6.57
N SER A 313 3.14 16.75 7.03
CA SER A 313 3.96 16.87 8.23
C SER A 313 3.23 16.42 9.51
N TRP A 314 1.91 16.44 9.49
CA TRP A 314 1.01 16.00 10.57
C TRP A 314 0.83 14.47 10.62
N GLY A 315 1.21 13.74 9.57
CA GLY A 315 1.03 12.29 9.42
C GLY A 315 0.36 11.92 8.11
N TYR A 316 -0.35 10.80 8.08
CA TYR A 316 -1.15 10.38 6.94
C TYR A 316 -2.50 9.79 7.37
N MET A 317 -3.51 9.99 6.56
CA MET A 317 -4.84 9.42 6.73
C MET A 317 -5.21 8.59 5.50
N PHE A 318 -5.50 7.31 5.71
CA PHE A 318 -5.93 6.40 4.66
C PHE A 318 -7.30 5.81 5.00
N PRO A 319 -8.35 6.07 4.18
CA PRO A 319 -9.67 5.51 4.41
C PRO A 319 -9.68 4.06 3.95
N ARG A 320 -10.10 3.16 4.83
CA ARG A 320 -10.34 1.75 4.52
C ARG A 320 -11.75 1.37 4.96
N LEU A 321 -12.30 0.29 4.41
CA LEU A 321 -13.63 -0.19 4.81
C LEU A 321 -13.64 -0.76 6.25
N ASP A 322 -12.48 -1.18 6.76
CA ASP A 322 -12.32 -1.65 8.14
C ASP A 322 -11.93 -0.54 9.13
N GLY A 323 -11.86 0.71 8.69
CA GLY A 323 -11.59 1.88 9.51
C GLY A 323 -10.72 2.93 8.84
N ILE A 324 -10.68 4.14 9.42
CA ILE A 324 -9.79 5.22 8.97
C ILE A 324 -8.44 5.04 9.66
N LEU A 325 -7.39 4.81 8.89
CA LEU A 325 -6.03 4.72 9.41
C LEU A 325 -5.45 6.12 9.62
N LEU A 326 -5.02 6.39 10.83
CA LEU A 326 -4.23 7.56 11.18
C LEU A 326 -2.80 7.11 11.46
N GLY A 327 -1.87 7.58 10.65
CA GLY A 327 -0.48 7.23 10.76
C GLY A 327 0.42 8.45 10.75
N GLY A 328 1.65 8.34 11.06
CA GLY A 328 2.31 7.21 11.71
C GLY A 328 3.66 7.63 12.24
N THR A 329 4.37 6.68 12.80
CA THR A 329 5.73 6.93 13.28
C THR A 329 6.78 6.26 12.38
N PHE A 330 8.03 6.69 12.57
CA PHE A 330 9.20 6.11 11.93
C PHE A 330 10.30 5.95 12.98
N GLU A 331 10.23 4.84 13.74
CA GLU A 331 11.08 4.61 14.91
C GLU A 331 12.10 3.51 14.58
N ARG A 332 13.36 3.93 14.36
CA ARG A 332 14.45 3.03 13.99
C ARG A 332 14.86 2.15 15.19
N ASP A 333 15.20 0.90 14.89
CA ASP A 333 15.77 -0.08 15.83
C ASP A 333 14.90 -0.38 17.07
N VAL A 334 13.61 -0.11 16.97
CA VAL A 334 12.64 -0.46 18.02
C VAL A 334 11.93 -1.76 17.62
N TRP A 335 12.16 -2.82 18.42
CA TRP A 335 11.61 -4.16 18.18
C TRP A 335 10.24 -4.40 18.84
N ASP A 336 9.93 -3.65 19.89
CA ASP A 336 8.66 -3.78 20.59
C ASP A 336 7.50 -3.33 19.70
N THR A 337 6.52 -4.21 19.53
CA THR A 337 5.30 -3.95 18.74
C THR A 337 4.11 -3.53 19.60
N THR A 338 4.33 -3.26 20.88
CA THR A 338 3.29 -2.72 21.77
C THR A 338 3.07 -1.23 21.43
N PRO A 339 1.85 -0.80 21.09
CA PRO A 339 1.56 0.61 20.88
C PRO A 339 1.80 1.43 22.14
N VAL A 340 2.46 2.58 22.01
CA VAL A 340 2.75 3.50 23.13
C VAL A 340 1.60 4.51 23.26
N PRO A 341 0.85 4.53 24.37
CA PRO A 341 -0.34 5.38 24.52
C PRO A 341 -0.08 6.86 24.20
N ALA A 342 0.98 7.46 24.73
CA ALA A 342 1.34 8.86 24.49
C ALA A 342 1.62 9.16 22.98
N THR A 343 2.17 8.18 22.25
CA THR A 343 2.40 8.29 20.80
C THR A 343 1.08 8.23 20.04
N ILE A 344 0.20 7.31 20.42
CA ILE A 344 -1.14 7.20 19.82
C ILE A 344 -1.94 8.48 20.07
N ASP A 345 -1.94 9.00 21.29
CA ASP A 345 -2.61 10.28 21.63
C ASP A 345 -2.07 11.45 20.81
N ARG A 346 -0.78 11.50 20.57
CA ARG A 346 -0.16 12.51 19.70
C ARG A 346 -0.62 12.36 18.26
N ILE A 347 -0.66 11.12 17.71
CA ILE A 347 -1.17 10.86 16.37
C ILE A 347 -2.63 11.35 16.26
N VAL A 348 -3.49 10.94 17.18
CA VAL A 348 -4.91 11.33 17.16
C VAL A 348 -5.07 12.85 17.25
N ARG A 349 -4.35 13.51 18.17
CA ARG A 349 -4.40 14.99 18.29
C ARG A 349 -3.95 15.69 17.01
N SER A 350 -2.81 15.31 16.44
CA SER A 350 -2.29 15.93 15.21
C SER A 350 -3.29 15.83 14.05
N HIS A 351 -3.94 14.70 13.90
CA HIS A 351 -4.97 14.52 12.87
C HIS A 351 -6.24 15.29 13.18
N ARG A 352 -6.69 15.32 14.44
CA ARG A 352 -7.84 16.12 14.85
C ARG A 352 -7.62 17.61 14.57
N ASP A 353 -6.43 18.11 14.90
CA ASP A 353 -6.09 19.52 14.68
C ASP A 353 -6.06 19.83 13.17
N PHE A 354 -5.47 18.94 12.36
CA PHE A 354 -5.45 19.09 10.91
C PHE A 354 -6.87 19.09 10.29
N PHE A 355 -7.70 18.10 10.58
CA PHE A 355 -9.06 18.03 10.02
C PHE A 355 -9.99 19.09 10.61
N GLY A 356 -9.74 19.54 11.85
CA GLY A 356 -10.45 20.65 12.48
C GLY A 356 -10.10 22.02 11.90
N SER A 357 -8.97 22.15 11.21
CA SER A 357 -8.55 23.41 10.56
C SER A 357 -9.08 23.57 9.12
N PHE A 358 -9.93 22.65 8.63
CA PHE A 358 -10.51 22.81 7.30
C PHE A 358 -11.25 24.14 7.19
N ARG A 359 -10.97 24.86 6.13
CA ARG A 359 -11.56 26.18 5.85
C ARG A 359 -12.98 26.06 5.29
N CYS A 360 -13.74 25.11 5.79
CA CYS A 360 -15.12 24.87 5.42
C CYS A 360 -16.01 25.66 6.39
N THR A 361 -16.89 26.50 5.87
CA THR A 361 -18.00 27.02 6.65
C THR A 361 -19.06 25.93 6.76
N ALA A 362 -19.53 25.67 7.96
CA ALA A 362 -20.65 24.76 8.22
C ALA A 362 -21.94 25.28 7.58
#